data_4b447e2e64dd02ef482591050f9f01f7
#
_entry.id   4b447e2e64dd02ef482591050f9f01f7
#
_cell.length_a   1.000
_cell.length_b   1.000
_cell.length_c   1.000
_cell.angle_alpha   90.00
_cell.angle_beta   90.00
_cell.angle_gamma   90.00
#
_symmetry.space_group_name_H-M   'P 1'
#
loop_
_entity.id
_entity.type
_entity.pdbx_description
1 polymer ?
#
loop_
_entity_poly.entity_id
_entity_poly.type
_entity_poly.pdbx_seq_one_letter_code
_entity_poly.pdbx_strand_id
1 'polypeptide(L)'
;TNMHMNTTIPEVLGAARAWEATGEPRWRQIAEAYWRSGVTDRGYYITGGQTNGEVWSPPHALSSRLGFRTQEHCTVYNMMLLADTLLRWNDDPRYADYWERNLWNGILAQQHPDSGMVSYFLPLYAGAEKGWGSPTEDFWCCHGSLVQAHTIYTNHIWHESDGGLTLSQYIPSELTWQRDGQAVTLRLTQDMQRKVDRRPDSLAYDLKIQSAQPVEFSLRLRLPWWLSGAAQLSINGEPVLAYRLPQQRR
;
A
#
# COMPACT_ATOMS: atom_id res chain seq x y z
N THR A 1 -15.92 18.36 -11.43
CA THR A 1 -16.09 18.92 -10.09
C THR A 1 -14.75 19.40 -9.56
N ASN A 2 -14.66 20.65 -9.13
CA ASN A 2 -13.45 21.23 -8.53
C ASN A 2 -13.36 20.87 -7.02
N MET A 3 -13.63 19.62 -6.67
CA MET A 3 -13.52 19.19 -5.29
C MET A 3 -12.06 18.91 -4.95
N HIS A 4 -11.61 19.41 -3.83
CA HIS A 4 -10.32 19.10 -3.26
C HIS A 4 -10.30 17.64 -2.85
N MET A 5 -9.36 16.87 -3.39
CA MET A 5 -9.35 15.43 -3.16
C MET A 5 -9.06 15.09 -1.70
N ASN A 6 -7.99 15.64 -1.16
CA ASN A 6 -7.54 15.25 0.18
C ASN A 6 -8.58 15.57 1.27
N THR A 7 -9.34 16.65 1.16
CA THR A 7 -10.36 16.99 2.18
C THR A 7 -11.53 16.02 2.20
N THR A 8 -11.84 15.36 1.09
CA THR A 8 -12.94 14.39 1.02
C THR A 8 -12.56 12.99 1.50
N ILE A 9 -11.28 12.63 1.54
CA ILE A 9 -10.85 11.29 1.98
C ILE A 9 -11.07 11.07 3.47
N PRO A 10 -10.73 11.99 4.39
CA PRO A 10 -11.02 11.83 5.81
C PRO A 10 -12.51 11.66 6.13
N GLU A 11 -13.41 12.29 5.36
CA GLU A 11 -14.86 12.08 5.50
C GLU A 11 -15.24 10.62 5.19
N VAL A 12 -14.62 10.05 4.16
CA VAL A 12 -14.81 8.64 3.77
C VAL A 12 -14.20 7.68 4.79
N LEU A 13 -13.04 8.02 5.34
CA LEU A 13 -12.45 7.26 6.46
C LEU A 13 -13.36 7.32 7.70
N GLY A 14 -14.02 8.47 7.95
CA GLY A 14 -15.05 8.60 8.97
C GLY A 14 -16.26 7.69 8.70
N ALA A 15 -16.72 7.61 7.45
CA ALA A 15 -17.77 6.66 7.08
C ALA A 15 -17.32 5.20 7.29
N ALA A 16 -16.08 4.87 6.96
CA ALA A 16 -15.53 3.55 7.21
C ALA A 16 -15.54 3.19 8.70
N ARG A 17 -15.15 4.12 9.57
CA ARG A 17 -15.24 3.94 11.04
C ARG A 17 -16.67 3.82 11.53
N ALA A 18 -17.61 4.58 10.95
CA ALA A 18 -19.02 4.46 11.26
C ALA A 18 -19.57 3.06 10.92
N TRP A 19 -19.16 2.47 9.80
CA TRP A 19 -19.47 1.09 9.45
C TRP A 19 -18.93 0.11 10.51
N GLU A 20 -17.64 0.20 10.84
CA GLU A 20 -16.99 -0.67 11.82
C GLU A 20 -17.66 -0.57 13.21
N ALA A 21 -18.15 0.61 13.59
CA ALA A 21 -18.80 0.84 14.88
C ALA A 21 -20.28 0.45 14.92
N THR A 22 -21.01 0.59 13.83
CA THR A 22 -22.49 0.48 13.83
C THR A 22 -23.01 -0.69 13.01
N GLY A 23 -22.24 -1.22 12.09
CA GLY A 23 -22.69 -2.23 11.11
C GLY A 23 -23.72 -1.71 10.09
N GLU A 24 -23.96 -0.38 10.02
CA GLU A 24 -24.95 0.18 9.11
C GLU A 24 -24.44 0.19 7.66
N PRO A 25 -25.05 -0.57 6.73
CA PRO A 25 -24.49 -0.84 5.40
C PRO A 25 -24.19 0.39 4.54
N ARG A 26 -24.94 1.49 4.71
CA ARG A 26 -24.74 2.72 3.94
C ARG A 26 -23.32 3.27 4.07
N TRP A 27 -22.72 3.14 5.25
CA TRP A 27 -21.39 3.66 5.50
C TRP A 27 -20.31 2.88 4.73
N ARG A 28 -20.44 1.55 4.68
CA ARG A 28 -19.58 0.71 3.85
C ARG A 28 -19.73 1.04 2.36
N GLN A 29 -20.96 1.20 1.90
CA GLN A 29 -21.28 1.55 0.52
C GLN A 29 -20.64 2.88 0.10
N ILE A 30 -20.59 3.89 0.99
CA ILE A 30 -19.93 5.16 0.74
C ILE A 30 -18.41 4.93 0.50
N ALA A 31 -17.74 4.19 1.38
CA ALA A 31 -16.31 3.93 1.25
C ALA A 31 -15.96 3.14 -0.03
N GLU A 32 -16.72 2.11 -0.34
CA GLU A 32 -16.52 1.29 -1.54
C GLU A 32 -16.83 2.07 -2.83
N ALA A 33 -17.89 2.88 -2.84
CA ALA A 33 -18.25 3.73 -3.97
C ALA A 33 -17.20 4.83 -4.23
N TYR A 34 -16.67 5.41 -3.15
CA TYR A 34 -15.59 6.41 -3.25
C TYR A 34 -14.34 5.79 -3.86
N TRP A 35 -13.93 4.61 -3.38
CA TRP A 35 -12.81 3.88 -3.95
C TRP A 35 -13.01 3.58 -5.44
N ARG A 36 -14.17 3.02 -5.78
CA ARG A 36 -14.49 2.70 -7.18
C ARG A 36 -14.41 3.92 -8.07
N SER A 37 -15.06 5.02 -7.67
CA SER A 37 -15.03 6.27 -8.43
C SER A 37 -13.65 6.92 -8.47
N GLY A 38 -12.91 6.89 -7.36
CA GLY A 38 -11.62 7.57 -7.21
C GLY A 38 -10.43 6.81 -7.78
N VAL A 39 -10.47 5.48 -7.73
CA VAL A 39 -9.35 4.62 -8.15
C VAL A 39 -9.70 3.80 -9.38
N THR A 40 -10.75 2.94 -9.30
CA THR A 40 -11.04 1.96 -10.33
C THR A 40 -11.49 2.63 -11.63
N ASP A 41 -12.47 3.53 -11.55
CA ASP A 41 -13.07 4.16 -12.72
C ASP A 41 -12.26 5.38 -13.22
N ARG A 42 -11.50 6.00 -12.33
CA ARG A 42 -10.71 7.19 -12.68
C ARG A 42 -9.31 6.84 -13.18
N GLY A 43 -8.72 5.79 -12.67
CA GLY A 43 -7.30 5.51 -12.78
C GLY A 43 -6.45 6.36 -11.84
N TYR A 44 -5.15 6.10 -11.82
CA TYR A 44 -4.17 6.82 -11.01
C TYR A 44 -2.80 6.79 -11.69
N TYR A 45 -1.96 7.77 -11.34
CA TYR A 45 -0.59 7.80 -11.83
C TYR A 45 0.24 6.64 -11.26
N ILE A 46 1.37 6.33 -11.89
CA ILE A 46 2.29 5.30 -11.39
C ILE A 46 2.77 5.57 -9.96
N THR A 47 2.73 6.81 -9.54
CA THR A 47 3.03 7.29 -8.19
C THR A 47 1.86 7.18 -7.21
N GLY A 48 0.71 6.68 -7.66
CA GLY A 48 -0.45 6.38 -6.85
C GLY A 48 -1.48 7.50 -6.72
N GLY A 49 -1.16 8.72 -7.12
CA GLY A 49 -2.06 9.85 -7.02
C GLY A 49 -3.03 9.98 -8.19
N GLN A 50 -4.05 10.84 -8.01
CA GLN A 50 -5.11 11.11 -8.99
C GLN A 50 -5.39 12.61 -9.14
N THR A 51 -4.46 13.46 -8.70
CA THR A 51 -4.65 14.92 -8.64
C THR A 51 -3.68 15.68 -9.51
N ASN A 52 -4.08 16.90 -9.88
CA ASN A 52 -3.20 17.96 -10.30
C ASN A 52 -3.63 19.24 -9.58
N GLY A 53 -2.76 19.81 -8.73
CA GLY A 53 -3.06 20.96 -7.89
C GLY A 53 -4.17 20.66 -6.87
N GLU A 54 -4.13 19.56 -6.15
CA GLU A 54 -5.04 19.17 -5.06
C GLU A 54 -6.47 18.81 -5.47
N VAL A 55 -6.83 18.99 -6.75
CA VAL A 55 -8.16 18.64 -7.24
C VAL A 55 -8.14 17.36 -8.07
N TRP A 56 -9.27 16.66 -8.07
CA TRP A 56 -9.43 15.46 -8.85
C TRP A 56 -9.15 15.67 -10.34
N SER A 57 -8.28 14.85 -10.91
CA SER A 57 -8.20 14.71 -12.37
C SER A 57 -9.50 14.07 -12.90
N PRO A 58 -10.03 14.48 -14.06
CA PRO A 58 -11.17 13.80 -14.65
C PRO A 58 -10.87 12.30 -14.92
N PRO A 59 -11.88 11.42 -14.88
CA PRO A 59 -11.71 10.02 -15.25
C PRO A 59 -11.06 9.87 -16.64
N HIS A 60 -10.12 8.93 -16.74
CA HIS A 60 -9.41 8.62 -18.00
C HIS A 60 -8.64 9.78 -18.65
N ALA A 61 -8.38 10.87 -17.91
CA ALA A 61 -7.69 12.06 -18.42
C ALA A 61 -6.34 12.31 -17.73
N LEU A 62 -5.68 11.27 -17.21
CA LEU A 62 -4.43 11.40 -16.45
C LEU A 62 -3.31 12.02 -17.28
N SER A 63 -3.10 11.54 -18.51
CA SER A 63 -2.03 12.04 -19.39
C SER A 63 -2.19 13.52 -19.77
N SER A 64 -3.43 13.98 -19.97
CA SER A 64 -3.73 15.38 -20.26
C SER A 64 -3.67 16.30 -19.04
N ARG A 65 -3.49 15.73 -17.84
CA ARG A 65 -3.41 16.43 -16.56
C ARG A 65 -2.06 16.33 -15.88
N LEU A 66 -1.05 15.82 -16.57
CA LEU A 66 0.33 15.89 -16.10
C LEU A 66 0.74 17.36 -15.93
N GLY A 67 1.47 17.67 -14.87
CA GLY A 67 1.89 19.04 -14.58
C GLY A 67 2.88 19.11 -13.41
N PHE A 68 3.25 20.36 -13.08
CA PHE A 68 4.19 20.66 -11.99
C PHE A 68 3.61 20.37 -10.59
N ARG A 69 2.28 20.28 -10.48
CA ARG A 69 1.55 20.05 -9.23
C ARG A 69 0.82 18.71 -9.24
N THR A 70 1.34 17.75 -10.00
CA THR A 70 0.80 16.40 -10.02
C THR A 70 0.95 15.79 -8.65
N GLN A 71 -0.11 15.17 -8.15
CA GLN A 71 -0.17 14.41 -6.92
C GLN A 71 0.33 15.15 -5.65
N GLU A 72 -0.59 15.40 -4.76
CA GLU A 72 -0.34 15.84 -3.39
C GLU A 72 0.01 14.65 -2.49
N HIS A 73 1.00 14.80 -1.60
CA HIS A 73 1.43 13.75 -0.67
C HIS A 73 0.31 13.29 0.29
N CYS A 74 -0.45 14.22 0.86
CA CYS A 74 -1.54 13.87 1.77
C CYS A 74 -2.60 12.98 1.12
N THR A 75 -2.89 13.22 -0.16
CA THR A 75 -3.82 12.40 -0.94
C THR A 75 -3.37 10.96 -1.03
N VAL A 76 -2.07 10.74 -1.34
CA VAL A 76 -1.48 9.41 -1.42
C VAL A 76 -1.60 8.69 -0.08
N TYR A 77 -1.19 9.38 1.00
CA TYR A 77 -1.23 8.83 2.35
C TYR A 77 -2.66 8.42 2.77
N ASN A 78 -3.63 9.32 2.65
CA ASN A 78 -5.00 9.05 3.06
C ASN A 78 -5.68 7.97 2.20
N MET A 79 -5.36 7.89 0.91
CA MET A 79 -5.83 6.80 0.05
C MET A 79 -5.20 5.45 0.42
N MET A 80 -3.98 5.43 0.93
CA MET A 80 -3.37 4.21 1.49
C MET A 80 -4.12 3.72 2.73
N LEU A 81 -4.56 4.64 3.61
CA LEU A 81 -5.39 4.28 4.78
C LEU A 81 -6.74 3.70 4.35
N LEU A 82 -7.35 4.25 3.31
CA LEU A 82 -8.59 3.70 2.76
C LEU A 82 -8.37 2.33 2.12
N ALA A 83 -7.27 2.15 1.38
CA ALA A 83 -6.89 0.87 0.79
C ALA A 83 -6.73 -0.23 1.86
N ASP A 84 -6.06 0.09 2.97
CA ASP A 84 -5.91 -0.83 4.10
C ASP A 84 -7.27 -1.22 4.72
N THR A 85 -8.11 -0.23 4.94
CA THR A 85 -9.46 -0.48 5.47
C THR A 85 -10.25 -1.43 4.58
N LEU A 86 -10.23 -1.19 3.26
CA LEU A 86 -10.94 -2.03 2.30
C LEU A 86 -10.31 -3.42 2.13
N LEU A 87 -8.99 -3.54 2.29
CA LEU A 87 -8.31 -4.83 2.32
C LEU A 87 -8.81 -5.69 3.48
N ARG A 88 -8.89 -5.12 4.68
CA ARG A 88 -9.41 -5.82 5.88
C ARG A 88 -10.86 -6.28 5.73
N TRP A 89 -11.67 -5.54 4.97
CA TRP A 89 -13.07 -5.90 4.75
C TRP A 89 -13.30 -6.94 3.65
N ASN A 90 -12.47 -6.92 2.62
CA ASN A 90 -12.75 -7.66 1.37
C ASN A 90 -11.69 -8.74 1.04
N ASP A 91 -10.54 -8.75 1.73
CA ASP A 91 -9.38 -9.63 1.45
C ASP A 91 -8.98 -9.65 -0.04
N ASP A 92 -9.17 -8.51 -0.74
CA ASP A 92 -8.86 -8.36 -2.17
C ASP A 92 -7.43 -7.81 -2.32
N PRO A 93 -6.51 -8.58 -2.93
CA PRO A 93 -5.11 -8.19 -3.06
C PRO A 93 -4.88 -6.90 -3.87
N ARG A 94 -5.86 -6.42 -4.64
CA ARG A 94 -5.75 -5.14 -5.37
C ARG A 94 -5.56 -3.95 -4.44
N TYR A 95 -6.09 -3.99 -3.23
CA TYR A 95 -5.87 -2.94 -2.24
C TYR A 95 -4.43 -2.95 -1.71
N ALA A 96 -3.88 -4.13 -1.48
CA ALA A 96 -2.48 -4.28 -1.08
C ALA A 96 -1.50 -3.92 -2.21
N ASP A 97 -1.85 -4.21 -3.47
CA ASP A 97 -1.08 -3.80 -4.66
C ASP A 97 -1.06 -2.26 -4.80
N TYR A 98 -2.21 -1.60 -4.57
CA TYR A 98 -2.29 -0.14 -4.56
C TYR A 98 -1.44 0.44 -3.43
N TRP A 99 -1.54 -0.13 -2.21
CA TRP A 99 -0.76 0.31 -1.06
C TRP A 99 0.74 0.21 -1.32
N GLU A 100 1.23 -0.94 -1.84
CA GLU A 100 2.63 -1.15 -2.19
C GLU A 100 3.14 -0.12 -3.19
N ARG A 101 2.38 0.14 -4.26
CA ARG A 101 2.73 1.13 -5.28
C ARG A 101 2.86 2.53 -4.69
N ASN A 102 1.91 2.91 -3.84
CA ASN A 102 1.93 4.20 -3.18
C ASN A 102 3.09 4.34 -2.21
N LEU A 103 3.44 3.30 -1.46
CA LEU A 103 4.59 3.31 -0.59
C LEU A 103 5.87 3.63 -1.37
N TRP A 104 6.16 2.84 -2.40
CA TRP A 104 7.43 2.96 -3.12
C TRP A 104 7.50 4.20 -4.01
N ASN A 105 6.46 4.47 -4.78
CA ASN A 105 6.48 5.51 -5.80
C ASN A 105 5.87 6.83 -5.33
N GLY A 106 5.10 6.82 -4.27
CA GLY A 106 4.47 7.99 -3.66
C GLY A 106 5.20 8.43 -2.40
N ILE A 107 5.04 7.71 -1.29
CA ILE A 107 5.57 8.13 0.03
C ILE A 107 7.09 8.28 0.01
N LEU A 108 7.82 7.21 -0.33
CA LEU A 108 9.29 7.24 -0.32
C LEU A 108 9.85 8.16 -1.40
N ALA A 109 9.17 8.33 -2.52
CA ALA A 109 9.60 9.24 -3.58
C ALA A 109 9.43 10.72 -3.23
N GLN A 110 8.65 11.06 -2.22
CA GLN A 110 8.41 12.44 -1.76
C GLN A 110 9.28 12.86 -0.57
N GLN A 111 10.20 12.01 -0.17
CA GLN A 111 11.20 12.34 0.85
C GLN A 111 12.58 12.52 0.20
N HIS A 112 13.29 13.59 0.56
CA HIS A 112 14.66 13.79 0.11
C HIS A 112 15.58 12.80 0.82
N PRO A 113 16.42 12.02 0.12
CA PRO A 113 17.18 10.93 0.72
C PRO A 113 18.22 11.41 1.75
N ASP A 114 18.81 12.59 1.56
CA ASP A 114 19.87 13.08 2.43
C ASP A 114 19.34 13.98 3.53
N SER A 115 18.39 14.89 3.23
CA SER A 115 17.90 15.88 4.19
C SER A 115 16.61 15.45 4.92
N GLY A 116 15.90 14.44 4.41
CA GLY A 116 14.60 14.04 4.95
C GLY A 116 13.45 15.01 4.63
N MET A 117 13.71 16.10 3.89
CA MET A 117 12.69 17.08 3.55
C MET A 117 11.60 16.51 2.65
N VAL A 118 10.41 17.07 2.78
CA VAL A 118 9.21 16.65 2.06
C VAL A 118 9.05 17.43 0.76
N SER A 119 8.66 16.75 -0.30
CA SER A 119 8.09 17.37 -1.48
C SER A 119 6.56 17.35 -1.37
N TYR A 120 5.93 18.52 -1.43
CA TYR A 120 4.46 18.63 -1.37
C TYR A 120 3.80 17.95 -2.58
N PHE A 121 4.29 18.26 -3.77
CA PHE A 121 3.85 17.65 -5.02
C PHE A 121 4.94 16.76 -5.61
N LEU A 122 4.53 15.69 -6.27
CA LEU A 122 5.40 14.83 -7.05
C LEU A 122 5.16 15.08 -8.55
N PRO A 123 5.83 16.07 -9.14
CA PRO A 123 5.56 16.47 -10.52
C PRO A 123 5.94 15.37 -11.50
N LEU A 124 5.06 15.11 -12.46
CA LEU A 124 5.25 14.12 -13.52
C LEU A 124 5.35 14.75 -14.92
N TYR A 125 5.50 16.06 -15.00
CA TYR A 125 5.70 16.77 -16.25
C TYR A 125 7.17 16.68 -16.67
N ALA A 126 7.43 16.48 -17.95
CA ALA A 126 8.79 16.39 -18.45
C ALA A 126 9.58 17.68 -18.15
N GLY A 127 10.77 17.55 -17.56
CA GLY A 127 11.61 18.66 -17.14
C GLY A 127 11.20 19.33 -15.82
N ALA A 128 10.19 18.81 -15.16
CA ALA A 128 9.81 19.31 -13.83
C ALA A 128 10.75 18.74 -12.74
N GLU A 129 10.95 19.54 -11.70
CA GLU A 129 11.73 19.18 -10.52
C GLU A 129 10.86 19.16 -9.28
N LYS A 130 11.25 18.36 -8.27
CA LYS A 130 10.61 18.37 -6.96
C LYS A 130 11.04 19.61 -6.19
N GLY A 131 10.07 20.38 -5.67
CA GLY A 131 10.33 21.40 -4.68
C GLY A 131 10.36 20.78 -3.28
N TRP A 132 11.39 21.05 -2.53
CA TRP A 132 11.55 20.54 -1.15
C TRP A 132 11.21 21.61 -0.14
N GLY A 133 10.59 21.19 0.97
CA GLY A 133 10.39 22.05 2.11
C GLY A 133 11.68 22.36 2.85
N SER A 134 11.62 23.32 3.76
CA SER A 134 12.71 23.68 4.65
C SER A 134 12.57 23.02 6.03
N PRO A 135 13.64 22.94 6.84
CA PRO A 135 13.57 22.37 8.18
C PRO A 135 12.70 23.15 9.18
N THR A 136 12.50 24.44 8.97
CA THR A 136 11.91 25.33 9.99
C THR A 136 10.80 26.24 9.49
N GLU A 137 10.68 26.48 8.19
CA GLU A 137 9.76 27.49 7.64
C GLU A 137 8.57 26.91 6.89
N ASP A 138 8.74 25.73 6.31
CA ASP A 138 7.70 25.05 5.53
C ASP A 138 7.12 23.88 6.33
N PHE A 139 6.08 24.13 7.10
CA PHE A 139 5.36 23.08 7.81
C PHE A 139 3.97 22.86 7.18
N TRP A 140 3.96 22.28 6.00
CA TRP A 140 2.73 21.95 5.27
C TRP A 140 2.02 20.74 5.85
N CYS A 141 0.77 20.52 5.50
CA CYS A 141 0.02 19.31 5.85
C CYS A 141 0.78 18.03 5.43
N CYS A 142 1.51 18.08 4.32
CA CYS A 142 2.30 16.96 3.82
C CYS A 142 3.46 16.56 4.75
N HIS A 143 3.99 17.45 5.56
CA HIS A 143 4.96 17.10 6.62
C HIS A 143 4.32 16.20 7.67
N GLY A 144 3.11 16.55 8.14
CA GLY A 144 2.36 15.72 9.09
C GLY A 144 2.01 14.35 8.51
N SER A 145 1.56 14.31 7.27
CA SER A 145 1.25 13.05 6.57
C SER A 145 2.49 12.16 6.41
N LEU A 146 3.67 12.73 6.08
CA LEU A 146 4.89 11.95 5.95
C LEU A 146 5.35 11.36 7.28
N VAL A 147 5.33 12.15 8.36
CA VAL A 147 5.66 11.67 9.71
C VAL A 147 4.76 10.50 10.10
N GLN A 148 3.46 10.61 9.87
CA GLN A 148 2.51 9.53 10.13
C GLN A 148 2.77 8.31 9.22
N ALA A 149 3.02 8.53 7.93
CA ALA A 149 3.25 7.45 6.96
C ALA A 149 4.42 6.55 7.40
N HIS A 150 5.50 7.13 7.91
CA HIS A 150 6.65 6.35 8.39
C HIS A 150 6.37 5.52 9.65
N THR A 151 5.33 5.83 10.41
CA THR A 151 5.00 5.09 11.64
C THR A 151 4.03 3.92 11.43
N ILE A 152 3.41 3.80 10.26
CA ILE A 152 2.34 2.82 10.02
C ILE A 152 2.75 1.61 9.18
N TYR A 153 3.98 1.52 8.69
CA TYR A 153 4.39 0.46 7.76
C TYR A 153 4.18 -0.95 8.31
N THR A 154 4.46 -1.14 9.59
CA THR A 154 4.30 -2.44 10.25
C THR A 154 2.86 -2.92 10.29
N ASN A 155 1.90 -2.01 10.32
CA ASN A 155 0.47 -2.33 10.39
C ASN A 155 -0.07 -2.91 9.07
N HIS A 156 0.69 -2.81 7.98
CA HIS A 156 0.25 -3.21 6.64
C HIS A 156 0.98 -4.43 6.09
N ILE A 157 1.86 -5.05 6.87
CA ILE A 157 2.62 -6.23 6.45
C ILE A 157 1.76 -7.48 6.58
N TRP A 158 1.13 -7.65 7.74
CA TRP A 158 0.33 -8.80 8.11
C TRP A 158 -1.10 -8.40 8.44
N HIS A 159 -2.05 -9.19 7.98
CA HIS A 159 -3.46 -9.04 8.33
C HIS A 159 -4.00 -10.34 8.89
N GLU A 160 -4.76 -10.25 9.98
CA GLU A 160 -5.54 -11.36 10.47
C GLU A 160 -6.79 -11.53 9.61
N SER A 161 -7.09 -12.76 9.25
CA SER A 161 -8.26 -13.14 8.46
C SER A 161 -8.87 -14.40 9.05
N ASP A 162 -10.10 -14.73 8.65
CA ASP A 162 -10.79 -15.93 9.10
C ASP A 162 -9.90 -17.17 8.92
N GLY A 163 -9.58 -17.79 10.06
CA GLY A 163 -8.77 -19.02 10.11
C GLY A 163 -7.28 -18.83 9.96
N GLY A 164 -6.73 -17.59 9.91
CA GLY A 164 -5.29 -17.42 9.81
C GLY A 164 -4.78 -16.02 9.51
N LEU A 165 -3.69 -15.93 8.78
CA LEU A 165 -2.97 -14.71 8.47
C LEU A 165 -2.79 -14.52 6.95
N THR A 166 -2.79 -13.28 6.52
CA THR A 166 -2.42 -12.86 5.16
C THR A 166 -1.15 -12.03 5.20
N LEU A 167 -0.12 -12.44 4.44
CA LEU A 167 1.06 -11.62 4.17
C LEU A 167 0.74 -10.70 3.00
N SER A 168 0.53 -9.42 3.30
CA SER A 168 0.15 -8.41 2.32
C SER A 168 1.35 -7.70 1.69
N GLN A 169 2.41 -7.45 2.48
CA GLN A 169 3.61 -6.76 2.00
C GLN A 169 4.86 -7.59 2.27
N TYR A 170 5.71 -7.75 1.27
CA TYR A 170 6.97 -8.47 1.38
C TYR A 170 8.07 -7.54 1.95
N ILE A 171 7.93 -7.23 3.23
CA ILE A 171 8.87 -6.40 4.00
C ILE A 171 9.41 -7.27 5.15
N PRO A 172 10.75 -7.40 5.31
CA PRO A 172 11.34 -8.15 6.42
C PRO A 172 10.75 -7.73 7.76
N SER A 173 10.22 -8.68 8.52
CA SER A 173 9.45 -8.40 9.72
C SER A 173 9.35 -9.62 10.64
N GLU A 174 9.00 -9.36 11.90
CA GLU A 174 8.63 -10.40 12.86
C GLU A 174 7.26 -10.06 13.43
N LEU A 175 6.38 -11.06 13.44
CA LEU A 175 5.06 -11.00 14.05
C LEU A 175 4.96 -12.04 15.16
N THR A 176 4.49 -11.64 16.34
CA THR A 176 4.00 -12.55 17.36
C THR A 176 2.48 -12.48 17.39
N TRP A 177 1.84 -13.60 17.05
CA TRP A 177 0.40 -13.73 16.95
C TRP A 177 -0.14 -14.70 17.97
N GLN A 178 -1.30 -14.42 18.55
CA GLN A 178 -1.95 -15.33 19.50
C GLN A 178 -2.95 -16.21 18.78
N ARG A 179 -2.74 -17.53 18.85
CA ARG A 179 -3.66 -18.52 18.26
C ARG A 179 -3.87 -19.69 19.20
N ASP A 180 -5.12 -20.02 19.47
CA ASP A 180 -5.53 -21.14 20.32
C ASP A 180 -4.82 -21.13 21.71
N GLY A 181 -4.66 -19.93 22.30
CA GLY A 181 -4.06 -19.71 23.61
C GLY A 181 -2.54 -19.79 23.66
N GLN A 182 -1.85 -19.86 22.51
CA GLN A 182 -0.41 -19.84 22.43
C GLN A 182 0.13 -18.78 21.48
N ALA A 183 1.38 -18.38 21.69
CA ALA A 183 2.08 -17.47 20.79
C ALA A 183 2.65 -18.23 19.59
N VAL A 184 2.37 -17.72 18.40
CA VAL A 184 2.99 -18.15 17.14
C VAL A 184 3.85 -17.00 16.62
N THR A 185 5.15 -17.26 16.44
CA THR A 185 6.08 -16.26 15.91
C THR A 185 6.35 -16.54 14.44
N LEU A 186 6.12 -15.54 13.60
CA LEU A 186 6.41 -15.57 12.16
C LEU A 186 7.52 -14.56 11.88
N ARG A 187 8.63 -15.01 11.31
CA ARG A 187 9.75 -14.15 10.92
C ARG A 187 9.96 -14.24 9.41
N LEU A 188 9.73 -13.12 8.73
CA LEU A 188 9.99 -12.95 7.31
C LEU A 188 11.36 -12.30 7.11
N THR A 189 12.24 -12.94 6.34
CA THR A 189 13.55 -12.41 5.98
C THR A 189 13.72 -12.44 4.46
N GLN A 190 14.41 -11.42 3.93
CA GLN A 190 14.75 -11.40 2.52
C GLN A 190 16.08 -12.11 2.30
N ASP A 191 16.16 -12.97 1.29
CA ASP A 191 17.44 -13.56 0.87
C ASP A 191 18.30 -12.50 0.18
N MET A 192 19.23 -11.92 0.95
CA MET A 192 20.20 -10.93 0.47
C MET A 192 21.46 -11.54 -0.13
N GLN A 193 21.59 -12.87 -0.21
CA GLN A 193 22.80 -13.53 -0.70
C GLN A 193 22.90 -13.49 -2.22
N ARG A 194 21.83 -13.17 -2.91
CA ARG A 194 21.89 -12.87 -4.34
C ARG A 194 22.58 -11.53 -4.56
N LYS A 195 23.89 -11.54 -4.68
CA LYS A 195 24.64 -10.41 -5.22
C LYS A 195 24.19 -10.19 -6.66
N VAL A 196 23.49 -9.10 -6.90
CA VAL A 196 23.07 -8.70 -8.24
C VAL A 196 23.86 -7.45 -8.60
N ASP A 197 24.67 -7.54 -9.62
CA ASP A 197 25.40 -6.40 -10.19
C ASP A 197 24.47 -5.42 -10.92
N ARG A 198 23.19 -5.75 -10.96
CA ARG A 198 22.12 -5.02 -11.65
C ARG A 198 20.80 -5.18 -10.91
N ARG A 199 19.78 -4.46 -11.34
CA ARG A 199 18.43 -4.56 -10.79
C ARG A 199 17.99 -6.02 -10.68
N PRO A 200 17.54 -6.50 -9.52
CA PRO A 200 17.12 -7.88 -9.34
C PRO A 200 15.93 -8.22 -10.23
N ASP A 201 15.96 -9.39 -10.83
CA ASP A 201 14.89 -9.95 -11.67
C ASP A 201 13.96 -10.89 -10.89
N SER A 202 14.30 -11.19 -9.64
CA SER A 202 13.51 -12.02 -8.74
C SER A 202 13.70 -11.58 -7.29
N LEU A 203 12.69 -11.84 -6.46
CA LEU A 203 12.73 -11.68 -5.01
C LEU A 203 12.57 -13.05 -4.35
N ALA A 204 13.37 -13.31 -3.33
CA ALA A 204 13.28 -14.50 -2.50
C ALA A 204 13.14 -14.11 -1.03
N TYR A 205 12.26 -14.81 -0.33
CA TYR A 205 12.01 -14.61 1.09
C TYR A 205 11.95 -15.95 1.80
N ASP A 206 12.50 -15.99 3.01
CA ASP A 206 12.34 -17.08 3.95
C ASP A 206 11.35 -16.68 5.04
N LEU A 207 10.36 -17.53 5.26
CA LEU A 207 9.39 -17.39 6.34
C LEU A 207 9.60 -18.52 7.35
N LYS A 208 10.08 -18.17 8.55
CA LYS A 208 10.19 -19.09 9.67
C LYS A 208 8.99 -18.95 10.59
N ILE A 209 8.35 -20.09 10.89
CA ILE A 209 7.19 -20.17 11.78
C ILE A 209 7.59 -20.99 13.01
N GLN A 210 7.32 -20.48 14.20
CA GLN A 210 7.62 -21.12 15.47
C GLN A 210 6.43 -21.05 16.42
N SER A 211 6.14 -22.18 17.08
CA SER A 211 5.13 -22.29 18.14
C SER A 211 5.57 -23.32 19.19
N ALA A 212 5.06 -23.20 20.41
CA ALA A 212 5.40 -24.13 21.49
C ALA A 212 4.76 -25.52 21.29
N GLN A 213 3.58 -25.57 20.69
CA GLN A 213 2.84 -26.78 20.36
C GLN A 213 2.34 -26.69 18.91
N PRO A 214 2.02 -27.81 18.25
CA PRO A 214 1.40 -27.79 16.93
C PRO A 214 0.15 -26.90 16.92
N VAL A 215 0.03 -26.09 15.88
CA VAL A 215 -1.09 -25.18 15.66
C VAL A 215 -1.49 -25.20 14.20
N GLU A 216 -2.79 -25.23 13.95
CA GLU A 216 -3.34 -25.23 12.60
C GLU A 216 -3.89 -23.84 12.24
N PHE A 217 -3.46 -23.31 11.11
CA PHE A 217 -3.98 -22.08 10.55
C PHE A 217 -3.70 -21.97 9.05
N SER A 218 -4.47 -21.12 8.38
CA SER A 218 -4.24 -20.79 6.98
C SER A 218 -3.24 -19.65 6.87
N LEU A 219 -2.26 -19.79 5.97
CA LEU A 219 -1.36 -18.70 5.60
C LEU A 219 -1.59 -18.34 4.14
N ARG A 220 -2.07 -17.12 3.90
CA ARG A 220 -2.28 -16.56 2.56
C ARG A 220 -1.10 -15.70 2.18
N LEU A 221 -0.54 -15.93 1.00
CA LEU A 221 0.58 -15.18 0.45
C LEU A 221 0.10 -14.39 -0.75
N ARG A 222 0.18 -13.06 -0.68
CA ARG A 222 -0.19 -12.22 -1.82
C ARG A 222 0.76 -12.45 -2.99
N LEU A 223 0.20 -12.64 -4.18
CA LEU A 223 0.96 -12.59 -5.43
C LEU A 223 0.92 -11.16 -5.97
N PRO A 224 2.05 -10.43 -5.97
CA PRO A 224 2.08 -9.04 -6.38
C PRO A 224 1.67 -8.84 -7.85
N TRP A 225 1.01 -7.75 -8.16
CA TRP A 225 0.55 -7.40 -9.51
C TRP A 225 1.69 -7.32 -10.56
N TRP A 226 2.89 -6.99 -10.13
CA TRP A 226 4.07 -6.85 -11.00
C TRP A 226 4.77 -8.19 -11.31
N LEU A 227 4.33 -9.28 -10.71
CA LEU A 227 4.89 -10.60 -10.99
C LEU A 227 4.59 -11.01 -12.44
N SER A 228 5.64 -11.19 -13.24
CA SER A 228 5.52 -11.59 -14.64
C SER A 228 5.86 -13.07 -14.88
N GLY A 229 6.52 -13.71 -13.92
CA GLY A 229 6.92 -15.11 -13.96
C GLY A 229 6.08 -16.02 -13.06
N ALA A 230 6.64 -17.16 -12.69
CA ALA A 230 6.06 -18.06 -11.72
C ALA A 230 6.48 -17.68 -10.30
N ALA A 231 5.52 -17.70 -9.36
CA ALA A 231 5.84 -17.80 -7.95
C ALA A 231 6.16 -19.25 -7.60
N GLN A 232 7.20 -19.46 -6.81
CA GLN A 232 7.59 -20.78 -6.31
C GLN A 232 7.51 -20.77 -4.80
N LEU A 233 6.99 -21.84 -4.24
CA LEU A 233 6.92 -22.06 -2.80
C LEU A 233 7.53 -23.42 -2.47
N SER A 234 8.38 -23.46 -1.45
CA SER A 234 8.84 -24.69 -0.83
C SER A 234 8.55 -24.66 0.68
N ILE A 235 8.29 -25.81 1.26
CA ILE A 235 8.12 -26.00 2.71
C ILE A 235 9.17 -26.98 3.18
N ASN A 236 10.01 -26.57 4.12
CA ASN A 236 11.13 -27.38 4.66
C ASN A 236 12.06 -27.93 3.56
N GLY A 237 12.27 -27.15 2.51
CA GLY A 237 13.10 -27.52 1.36
C GLY A 237 12.38 -28.27 0.23
N GLU A 238 11.17 -28.78 0.48
CA GLU A 238 10.39 -29.50 -0.53
C GLU A 238 9.51 -28.56 -1.35
N PRO A 239 9.57 -28.60 -2.70
CA PRO A 239 8.70 -27.81 -3.55
C PRO A 239 7.23 -28.19 -3.34
N VAL A 240 6.38 -27.19 -3.11
CA VAL A 240 4.94 -27.41 -2.88
C VAL A 240 4.11 -26.91 -4.03
N LEU A 241 4.45 -25.73 -4.57
CA LEU A 241 3.63 -25.04 -5.56
C LEU A 241 4.47 -24.17 -6.48
N ALA A 242 4.16 -24.21 -7.77
CA ALA A 242 4.51 -23.17 -8.73
C ALA A 242 3.23 -22.55 -9.28
N TYR A 243 3.03 -21.26 -9.06
CA TYR A 243 1.82 -20.54 -9.49
C TYR A 243 2.17 -19.41 -10.46
N ARG A 244 1.35 -19.26 -11.50
CA ARG A 244 1.42 -18.13 -12.43
C ARG A 244 0.12 -17.34 -12.35
N LEU A 245 0.22 -16.02 -12.22
CA LEU A 245 -0.96 -15.17 -12.34
C LEU A 245 -1.58 -15.30 -13.74
N PRO A 246 -2.91 -15.36 -13.84
CA PRO A 246 -3.58 -15.17 -15.12
C PRO A 246 -3.17 -13.82 -15.70
N GLN A 247 -2.92 -13.75 -17.02
CA GLN A 247 -2.39 -12.56 -17.71
C GLN A 247 -3.27 -11.29 -17.63
N GLN A 248 -4.37 -11.28 -16.90
CA GLN A 248 -5.41 -10.25 -16.91
C GLN A 248 -5.43 -9.31 -15.69
N ARG A 249 -4.41 -9.28 -14.84
CA ARG A 249 -4.31 -8.26 -13.77
C ARG A 249 -3.52 -7.02 -14.19
N ARG A 250 -3.64 -6.60 -15.45
CA ARG A 250 -3.06 -5.32 -15.92
C ARG A 250 -4.06 -4.18 -15.82
#